data_85ad40e50821e9252531dece0fe6082b
#
_entry.id   85ad40e50821e9252531dece0fe6082b
#
_cell.length_a   1.000
_cell.length_b   1.000
_cell.length_c   1.000
_cell.angle_alpha   90.00
_cell.angle_beta   90.00
_cell.angle_gamma   90.00
#
_symmetry.space_group_name_H-M   'P 1'
#
loop_
_entity.id
_entity.type
_entity.pdbx_description
1 polymer ?
#
loop_
_entity_poly.entity_id
_entity_poly.type
_entity_poly.pdbx_seq_one_letter_code
_entity_poly.pdbx_strand_id
1 'polypeptide(L)'
;FEKGYDEKPALIFGSVSNKNSKASLVEHLVSLTSVAGRKNSTFQMNLLSWSEGTTKDVPMTLSETVTYMAAKKGSGTIGDLRYEAGVTAKRLAVGSSVAGSDTAVITFAQPFNDTPIVMASPGQYAVTVSPYPVITRVFDVTKEGFKVILLRQSGVTAKSVRSCDVSYVAIERGQTLDGSGHVVTVRDTTITFTSTLTNYKFFYGNDDLLANPKVLVQMQSYDVPCYSVLRTYGTGPTEYYHRVRLQTDDTNAEYGTVSSTKKYTERVGYIVVSDEDGSVTTGIRNVDATPATSAAEGIYDINGVRVGDSVTNLPKGIYVIKKDGKTHKFVNK
;
A
#
# COMPACT_ATOMS: atom_id res chain seq x y z
N PHE A 1 18.31 -3.66 2.73
CA PHE A 1 17.58 -4.83 2.22
C PHE A 1 18.30 -6.09 2.66
N GLU A 2 17.59 -7.15 2.95
CA GLU A 2 18.19 -8.44 3.30
C GLU A 2 19.07 -8.98 2.17
N LYS A 3 18.59 -8.82 0.93
CA LYS A 3 19.39 -9.08 -0.28
C LYS A 3 19.47 -7.80 -1.12
N GLY A 4 20.61 -7.58 -1.74
CA GLY A 4 20.77 -6.48 -2.70
C GLY A 4 19.96 -6.76 -3.99
N TYR A 5 19.64 -5.70 -4.68
CA TYR A 5 19.07 -5.74 -6.01
C TYR A 5 20.18 -5.56 -7.06
N ASP A 6 20.00 -6.11 -8.26
CA ASP A 6 20.93 -5.90 -9.39
C ASP A 6 21.01 -4.43 -9.80
N GLU A 7 19.88 -3.71 -9.63
CA GLU A 7 19.77 -2.28 -9.87
C GLU A 7 18.99 -1.59 -8.74
N LYS A 8 18.97 -0.25 -8.74
CA LYS A 8 18.23 0.53 -7.75
C LYS A 8 16.73 0.22 -7.83
N PRO A 9 16.12 -0.35 -6.79
CA PRO A 9 14.70 -0.70 -6.80
C PRO A 9 13.79 0.52 -6.79
N ALA A 10 12.53 0.34 -7.19
CA ALA A 10 11.47 1.28 -6.83
C ALA A 10 11.21 1.18 -5.33
N LEU A 11 11.16 2.33 -4.66
CA LEU A 11 10.94 2.41 -3.21
C LEU A 11 9.63 3.12 -2.93
N ILE A 12 8.76 2.45 -2.22
CA ILE A 12 7.46 2.95 -1.80
C ILE A 12 7.43 3.03 -0.28
N PHE A 13 6.95 4.14 0.23
CA PHE A 13 6.77 4.36 1.66
C PHE A 13 5.30 4.45 2.00
N GLY A 14 4.91 3.78 3.06
CA GLY A 14 3.57 3.84 3.62
C GLY A 14 3.35 5.09 4.45
N SER A 15 2.14 5.21 4.96
CA SER A 15 1.79 6.25 5.92
C SER A 15 2.60 6.08 7.21
N VAL A 16 3.06 7.19 7.74
CA VAL A 16 3.81 7.18 9.00
C VAL A 16 2.88 6.90 10.17
N SER A 17 3.28 6.02 11.06
CA SER A 17 2.60 5.82 12.33
C SER A 17 2.85 7.03 13.24
N ASN A 18 1.81 7.55 13.86
CA ASN A 18 1.89 8.60 14.89
C ASN A 18 1.84 8.04 16.30
N LYS A 19 2.19 6.80 16.48
CA LYS A 19 2.03 6.09 17.74
C LYS A 19 2.79 6.78 18.88
N ASN A 20 3.97 7.27 18.59
CA ASN A 20 4.89 7.79 19.59
C ASN A 20 4.84 9.30 19.71
N SER A 21 4.62 10.03 18.64
CA SER A 21 4.41 11.47 18.73
C SER A 21 2.94 11.74 19.06
N LYS A 22 2.68 11.96 20.33
CA LYS A 22 1.39 12.46 20.82
C LYS A 22 1.18 13.95 20.52
N ALA A 23 2.16 14.61 19.90
CA ALA A 23 1.98 15.93 19.34
C ALA A 23 0.70 15.90 18.51
N SER A 24 -0.19 16.82 18.79
CA SER A 24 -1.53 16.83 18.22
C SER A 24 -1.43 16.59 16.72
N LEU A 25 -2.17 15.60 16.24
CA LEU A 25 -2.28 15.27 14.82
C LEU A 25 -2.70 16.47 13.96
N VAL A 26 -3.16 17.52 14.60
CA VAL A 26 -3.63 18.77 14.01
C VAL A 26 -2.49 19.73 13.69
N GLU A 27 -1.36 19.64 14.40
CA GLU A 27 -0.32 20.67 14.34
C GLU A 27 0.86 20.30 13.43
N HIS A 28 1.00 19.03 13.01
CA HIS A 28 2.19 18.59 12.28
C HIS A 28 1.84 17.70 11.09
N LEU A 29 2.07 18.23 9.89
CA LEU A 29 2.10 17.44 8.68
C LEU A 29 3.40 16.63 8.65
N VAL A 30 3.29 15.31 8.81
CA VAL A 30 4.43 14.42 8.73
C VAL A 30 4.41 13.72 7.39
N SER A 31 5.45 13.86 6.61
CA SER A 31 5.60 13.10 5.38
C SER A 31 7.03 12.59 5.21
N LEU A 32 7.16 11.49 4.55
CA LEU A 32 8.43 10.97 4.05
C LEU A 32 8.78 11.71 2.79
N THR A 33 9.87 12.46 2.82
CA THR A 33 10.12 13.47 1.79
C THR A 33 11.37 13.27 1.00
N SER A 34 12.30 12.45 1.41
CA SER A 34 13.45 12.17 0.56
C SER A 34 14.06 10.81 0.79
N VAL A 35 14.51 10.23 -0.29
CA VAL A 35 15.39 9.08 -0.28
C VAL A 35 16.74 9.56 -0.77
N ALA A 36 17.62 9.95 0.15
CA ALA A 36 19.01 10.19 -0.17
C ALA A 36 19.74 8.86 -0.30
N GLY A 37 20.74 8.79 -1.17
CA GLY A 37 21.67 7.67 -1.21
C GLY A 37 21.05 6.31 -1.56
N ARG A 38 19.93 6.26 -2.32
CA ARG A 38 19.37 4.99 -2.80
C ARG A 38 20.42 4.20 -3.60
N LYS A 39 20.76 3.04 -3.09
CA LYS A 39 21.68 2.08 -3.72
C LYS A 39 20.92 0.77 -3.98
N ASN A 40 21.61 -0.21 -4.52
CA ASN A 40 21.04 -1.53 -4.77
C ASN A 40 20.75 -2.31 -3.48
N SER A 41 21.38 -1.98 -2.38
CA SER A 41 21.26 -2.71 -1.10
C SER A 41 20.83 -1.85 0.07
N THR A 42 20.87 -0.52 -0.07
CA THR A 42 20.57 0.42 1.03
C THR A 42 19.87 1.67 0.52
N PHE A 43 19.20 2.35 1.41
CA PHE A 43 18.66 3.69 1.19
C PHE A 43 18.69 4.48 2.49
N GLN A 44 18.64 5.80 2.37
CA GLN A 44 18.41 6.70 3.49
C GLN A 44 17.07 7.39 3.29
N MET A 45 16.32 7.56 4.35
CA MET A 45 15.05 8.30 4.33
C MET A 45 15.07 9.41 5.37
N ASN A 46 14.37 10.49 5.07
CA ASN A 46 14.13 11.57 5.99
C ASN A 46 12.65 11.69 6.28
N LEU A 47 12.32 11.78 7.54
CA LEU A 47 10.99 12.06 8.03
C LEU A 47 10.92 13.54 8.36
N LEU A 48 10.02 14.27 7.72
CA LEU A 48 9.82 15.69 7.94
C LEU A 48 8.47 15.94 8.58
N SER A 49 8.47 16.80 9.55
CA SER A 49 7.29 17.30 10.23
C SER A 49 7.19 18.81 10.04
N TRP A 50 6.00 19.29 9.68
CA TRP A 50 5.71 20.71 9.53
C TRP A 50 4.53 21.10 10.41
N SER A 51 4.67 22.25 11.07
CA SER A 51 3.57 22.83 11.79
C SER A 51 2.57 23.41 10.80
N GLU A 52 1.30 23.12 11.00
CA GLU A 52 0.21 23.70 10.24
C GLU A 52 0.23 25.23 10.35
N GLY A 53 0.10 25.91 9.21
CA GLY A 53 0.14 27.37 9.16
C GLY A 53 1.52 28.02 9.34
N THR A 54 2.60 27.25 9.44
CA THR A 54 3.96 27.81 9.57
C THR A 54 4.86 27.33 8.43
N THR A 55 5.92 28.09 8.18
CA THR A 55 6.98 27.72 7.20
C THR A 55 8.19 27.07 7.89
N LYS A 56 8.02 26.59 9.12
CA LYS A 56 9.14 26.09 9.92
C LYS A 56 9.07 24.58 10.07
N ASP A 57 10.24 23.94 9.92
CA ASP A 57 10.45 22.57 10.33
C ASP A 57 10.14 22.43 11.83
N VAL A 58 9.38 21.41 12.17
CA VAL A 58 9.21 20.99 13.55
C VAL A 58 10.04 19.72 13.75
N PRO A 59 11.07 19.75 14.59
CA PRO A 59 11.87 18.57 14.83
C PRO A 59 11.01 17.42 15.36
N MET A 60 11.13 16.25 14.75
CA MET A 60 10.54 15.02 15.29
C MET A 60 11.31 14.66 16.55
N THR A 61 10.64 14.73 17.69
CA THR A 61 11.24 14.43 19.00
C THR A 61 11.19 12.95 19.35
N LEU A 62 10.38 12.17 18.67
CA LEU A 62 10.14 10.76 18.93
C LEU A 62 10.29 9.95 17.65
N SER A 63 10.75 8.71 17.79
CA SER A 63 10.87 7.77 16.69
C SER A 63 9.51 7.24 16.27
N GLU A 64 9.27 7.16 14.96
CA GLU A 64 8.06 6.61 14.38
C GLU A 64 8.38 5.37 13.53
N THR A 65 7.40 4.51 13.38
CA THR A 65 7.51 3.34 12.52
C THR A 65 7.10 3.70 11.09
N VAL A 66 7.93 3.33 10.13
CA VAL A 66 7.67 3.52 8.71
C VAL A 66 7.64 2.16 8.02
N THR A 67 6.55 1.86 7.37
CA THR A 67 6.44 0.69 6.48
C THR A 67 6.93 1.10 5.09
N TYR A 68 7.73 0.25 4.47
CA TYR A 68 8.19 0.48 3.09
C TYR A 68 8.12 -0.81 2.27
N MET A 69 8.07 -0.65 0.96
CA MET A 69 8.21 -1.71 -0.03
C MET A 69 9.35 -1.35 -0.98
N ALA A 70 10.18 -2.31 -1.29
CA ALA A 70 11.18 -2.22 -2.36
C ALA A 70 10.81 -3.23 -3.45
N ALA A 71 10.68 -2.80 -4.68
CA ALA A 71 10.32 -3.65 -5.81
C ALA A 71 11.37 -3.57 -6.92
N LYS A 72 11.70 -4.72 -7.52
CA LYS A 72 12.51 -4.77 -8.74
C LYS A 72 11.73 -4.03 -9.85
N LYS A 73 12.42 -3.15 -10.59
CA LYS A 73 11.79 -2.44 -11.70
C LYS A 73 11.43 -3.39 -12.84
N GLY A 74 10.41 -3.02 -13.61
CA GLY A 74 9.83 -3.84 -14.66
C GLY A 74 8.62 -4.62 -14.16
N SER A 75 8.20 -5.60 -14.93
CA SER A 75 7.06 -6.48 -14.62
C SER A 75 7.52 -7.72 -13.89
N GLY A 76 6.68 -8.23 -13.00
CA GLY A 76 6.91 -9.46 -12.25
C GLY A 76 5.64 -9.92 -11.55
N THR A 77 5.78 -10.90 -10.65
CA THR A 77 4.68 -11.42 -9.83
C THR A 77 5.05 -11.45 -8.36
N ILE A 78 4.05 -11.32 -7.51
CA ILE A 78 4.07 -11.63 -6.09
C ILE A 78 3.04 -12.72 -5.91
N GLY A 79 3.49 -13.98 -5.70
CA GLY A 79 2.60 -15.11 -5.89
C GLY A 79 1.94 -15.06 -7.28
N ASP A 80 0.61 -15.10 -7.32
CA ASP A 80 -0.16 -15.03 -8.56
C ASP A 80 -0.48 -13.60 -9.03
N LEU A 81 -0.21 -12.58 -8.21
CA LEU A 81 -0.54 -11.20 -8.55
C LEU A 81 0.59 -10.57 -9.38
N ARG A 82 0.26 -10.14 -10.59
CA ARG A 82 1.18 -9.39 -11.44
C ARG A 82 1.43 -8.01 -10.86
N TYR A 83 2.67 -7.55 -10.96
CA TYR A 83 3.02 -6.17 -10.69
C TYR A 83 3.83 -5.54 -11.81
N GLU A 84 3.83 -4.22 -11.85
CA GLU A 84 4.77 -3.41 -12.61
C GLU A 84 5.32 -2.30 -11.71
N ALA A 85 6.65 -2.17 -11.67
CA ALA A 85 7.33 -1.20 -10.86
C ALA A 85 8.30 -0.36 -11.67
N GLY A 86 8.44 0.90 -11.32
CA GLY A 86 9.32 1.80 -12.03
C GLY A 86 9.61 3.10 -11.30
N VAL A 87 10.34 3.95 -12.02
CA VAL A 87 10.65 5.31 -11.61
C VAL A 87 10.37 6.21 -12.82
N THR A 88 9.77 7.37 -12.61
CA THR A 88 9.49 8.31 -13.71
C THR A 88 10.76 8.66 -14.47
N ALA A 89 10.68 8.65 -15.81
CA ALA A 89 11.81 8.96 -16.69
C ALA A 89 12.32 10.39 -16.51
N LYS A 90 11.41 11.31 -16.16
CA LYS A 90 11.72 12.73 -15.90
C LYS A 90 11.43 13.05 -14.44
N ARG A 91 12.17 14.02 -13.93
CA ARG A 91 11.87 14.63 -12.63
C ARG A 91 10.67 15.55 -12.80
N LEU A 92 9.73 15.46 -11.88
CA LEU A 92 8.52 16.27 -11.88
C LEU A 92 8.72 17.50 -11.00
N ALA A 93 8.31 18.66 -11.50
CA ALA A 93 8.24 19.86 -10.68
C ALA A 93 7.14 19.72 -9.63
N VAL A 94 7.44 20.23 -8.43
CA VAL A 94 6.54 20.15 -7.28
C VAL A 94 5.71 21.42 -7.20
N GLY A 95 4.38 21.28 -7.26
CA GLY A 95 3.43 22.38 -7.14
C GLY A 95 2.63 22.34 -5.85
N SER A 96 1.81 23.36 -5.61
CA SER A 96 0.83 23.41 -4.52
C SER A 96 -0.56 22.95 -4.97
N SER A 97 -0.76 22.76 -6.28
CA SER A 97 -2.00 22.30 -6.90
C SER A 97 -1.67 21.49 -8.15
N VAL A 98 -2.67 20.81 -8.72
CA VAL A 98 -2.51 20.10 -10.01
C VAL A 98 -2.05 21.06 -11.12
N ALA A 99 -2.66 22.24 -11.23
CA ALA A 99 -2.32 23.21 -12.27
C ALA A 99 -0.88 23.75 -12.15
N GLY A 100 -0.31 23.73 -10.95
CA GLY A 100 1.06 24.19 -10.68
C GLY A 100 2.09 23.08 -10.61
N SER A 101 1.72 21.82 -10.87
CA SER A 101 2.58 20.64 -10.80
C SER A 101 2.79 20.04 -12.17
N ASP A 102 3.95 19.46 -12.41
CA ASP A 102 4.13 18.59 -13.56
C ASP A 102 3.36 17.29 -13.36
N THR A 103 2.59 16.89 -14.38
CA THR A 103 1.90 15.62 -14.40
C THR A 103 2.69 14.61 -15.22
N ALA A 104 3.05 13.48 -14.61
CA ALA A 104 3.52 12.32 -15.36
C ALA A 104 2.32 11.40 -15.70
N VAL A 105 2.27 11.01 -16.96
CA VAL A 105 1.39 9.96 -17.45
C VAL A 105 2.24 8.69 -17.59
N ILE A 106 1.88 7.67 -16.84
CA ILE A 106 2.57 6.38 -16.86
C ILE A 106 1.68 5.40 -17.61
N THR A 107 2.21 4.83 -18.68
CA THR A 107 1.59 3.72 -19.41
C THR A 107 2.28 2.44 -19.03
N PHE A 108 1.52 1.42 -18.64
CA PHE A 108 2.06 0.12 -18.31
C PHE A 108 2.61 -0.58 -19.56
N ALA A 109 3.67 -1.35 -19.39
CA ALA A 109 4.28 -2.12 -20.49
C ALA A 109 3.27 -3.11 -21.11
N GLN A 110 2.37 -3.63 -20.29
CA GLN A 110 1.23 -4.45 -20.70
C GLN A 110 0.02 -4.04 -19.83
N PRO A 111 -1.19 -3.91 -20.41
CA PRO A 111 -2.38 -3.64 -19.63
C PRO A 111 -2.59 -4.70 -18.54
N PHE A 112 -3.12 -4.29 -17.40
CA PHE A 112 -3.60 -5.21 -16.37
C PHE A 112 -4.96 -5.80 -16.79
N ASN A 113 -5.33 -6.93 -16.20
CA ASN A 113 -6.65 -7.54 -16.45
C ASN A 113 -7.79 -6.64 -15.93
N ASP A 114 -7.56 -5.99 -14.79
CA ASP A 114 -8.44 -5.01 -14.18
C ASP A 114 -7.62 -3.83 -13.66
N THR A 115 -8.28 -2.78 -13.20
CA THR A 115 -7.62 -1.61 -12.63
C THR A 115 -6.76 -2.00 -11.44
N PRO A 116 -5.43 -1.81 -11.49
CA PRO A 116 -4.54 -2.19 -10.41
C PRO A 116 -4.63 -1.21 -9.23
N ILE A 117 -3.95 -1.54 -8.14
CA ILE A 117 -3.62 -0.62 -7.06
C ILE A 117 -2.22 -0.06 -7.31
N VAL A 118 -2.11 1.27 -7.31
CA VAL A 118 -0.85 1.97 -7.55
C VAL A 118 -0.38 2.61 -6.25
N MET A 119 0.83 2.27 -5.84
CA MET A 119 1.54 2.95 -4.77
C MET A 119 2.69 3.76 -5.37
N ALA A 120 2.83 5.01 -4.95
CA ALA A 120 3.87 5.89 -5.44
C ALA A 120 4.49 6.73 -4.32
N SER A 121 5.78 6.99 -4.43
CA SER A 121 6.50 7.80 -3.44
C SER A 121 7.47 8.74 -4.14
N PRO A 122 7.69 9.96 -3.56
CA PRO A 122 8.73 10.83 -4.06
C PRO A 122 10.09 10.14 -3.98
N GLY A 123 10.88 10.31 -5.02
CA GLY A 123 12.24 9.83 -5.05
C GLY A 123 13.23 10.81 -4.45
N GLN A 124 14.46 10.70 -4.89
CA GLN A 124 15.53 11.58 -4.43
C GLN A 124 15.39 12.99 -5.00
N TYR A 125 15.33 13.99 -4.14
CA TYR A 125 15.56 15.37 -4.55
C TYR A 125 16.84 15.91 -3.93
N ALA A 126 17.52 16.78 -4.68
CA ALA A 126 18.76 17.39 -4.21
C ALA A 126 18.46 18.34 -3.04
N VAL A 127 18.94 18.00 -1.88
CA VAL A 127 18.79 18.83 -0.67
C VAL A 127 19.94 19.81 -0.62
N THR A 128 19.69 21.07 -0.94
CA THR A 128 20.65 22.14 -0.68
C THR A 128 20.10 23.22 0.25
N VAL A 129 18.81 23.13 0.59
CA VAL A 129 18.09 24.06 1.48
C VAL A 129 16.99 23.27 2.17
N SER A 130 16.49 23.73 3.32
CA SER A 130 15.45 23.06 4.13
C SER A 130 14.44 22.31 3.27
N PRO A 131 14.36 20.99 3.41
CA PRO A 131 13.46 20.18 2.60
C PRO A 131 12.01 20.45 3.03
N TYR A 132 11.13 20.60 2.07
CA TYR A 132 9.69 20.65 2.33
C TYR A 132 9.08 19.26 2.23
N PRO A 133 8.03 18.96 3.01
CA PRO A 133 7.22 17.78 2.77
C PRO A 133 6.64 17.79 1.35
N VAL A 134 6.92 16.74 0.62
CA VAL A 134 6.41 16.50 -0.73
C VAL A 134 5.69 15.17 -0.72
N ILE A 135 4.50 15.14 -1.29
CA ILE A 135 3.72 13.92 -1.42
C ILE A 135 3.46 13.61 -2.89
N THR A 136 3.20 12.36 -3.18
CA THR A 136 2.65 11.92 -4.45
C THR A 136 1.13 11.88 -4.38
N ARG A 137 0.49 12.26 -5.48
CA ARG A 137 -0.95 12.02 -5.73
C ARG A 137 -1.08 11.21 -7.00
N VAL A 138 -1.65 10.02 -6.84
CA VAL A 138 -2.00 9.12 -7.93
C VAL A 138 -3.47 9.32 -8.27
N PHE A 139 -3.81 9.39 -9.54
CA PHE A 139 -5.18 9.54 -10.01
C PHE A 139 -5.34 9.01 -11.45
N ASP A 140 -6.56 8.95 -11.94
CA ASP A 140 -6.90 8.40 -13.26
C ASP A 140 -6.28 7.02 -13.48
N VAL A 141 -6.35 6.17 -12.45
CA VAL A 141 -5.82 4.81 -12.53
C VAL A 141 -6.76 3.95 -13.36
N THR A 142 -6.23 3.42 -14.45
CA THR A 142 -6.89 2.48 -15.37
C THR A 142 -6.06 1.20 -15.48
N LYS A 143 -6.53 0.25 -16.24
CA LYS A 143 -5.74 -0.96 -16.53
C LYS A 143 -4.55 -0.70 -17.47
N GLU A 144 -4.56 0.41 -18.21
CA GLU A 144 -3.51 0.81 -19.15
C GLU A 144 -2.44 1.70 -18.52
N GLY A 145 -2.74 2.37 -17.39
CA GLY A 145 -1.81 3.33 -16.79
C GLY A 145 -2.45 4.22 -15.74
N PHE A 146 -1.73 5.25 -15.35
CA PHE A 146 -2.17 6.21 -14.33
C PHE A 146 -1.48 7.56 -14.51
N LYS A 147 -1.99 8.56 -13.78
CA LYS A 147 -1.33 9.86 -13.65
C LYS A 147 -0.77 10.04 -12.24
N VAL A 148 0.34 10.76 -12.14
CA VAL A 148 0.95 11.13 -10.86
C VAL A 148 1.50 12.54 -10.89
N ILE A 149 1.33 13.24 -9.78
CA ILE A 149 1.89 14.58 -9.52
C ILE A 149 2.59 14.60 -8.18
N LEU A 150 3.40 15.64 -7.99
CA LEU A 150 4.03 15.95 -6.71
C LEU A 150 3.41 17.22 -6.13
N LEU A 151 2.95 17.14 -4.89
CA LEU A 151 2.36 18.26 -4.18
C LEU A 151 3.18 18.64 -2.96
N ARG A 152 3.25 19.93 -2.71
CA ARG A 152 3.75 20.55 -1.50
C ARG A 152 2.65 21.34 -0.80
N GLN A 153 2.86 21.63 0.44
CA GLN A 153 2.00 22.53 1.20
C GLN A 153 1.93 23.91 0.55
N SER A 154 0.76 24.55 0.57
CA SER A 154 0.60 25.95 0.14
C SER A 154 1.32 26.89 1.11
N GLY A 155 1.59 28.11 0.68
CA GLY A 155 2.29 29.11 1.51
C GLY A 155 3.79 28.89 1.68
N VAL A 156 4.32 27.74 1.27
CA VAL A 156 5.76 27.51 1.21
C VAL A 156 6.33 28.30 0.04
N THR A 157 7.15 29.32 0.33
CA THR A 157 7.74 30.18 -0.71
C THR A 157 8.67 29.38 -1.63
N ALA A 158 8.54 29.64 -2.93
CA ALA A 158 9.12 28.85 -4.03
C ALA A 158 10.66 28.78 -4.11
N LYS A 159 11.40 29.36 -3.17
CA LYS A 159 12.88 29.47 -3.27
C LYS A 159 13.64 28.14 -3.30
N SER A 160 12.97 27.02 -3.03
CA SER A 160 13.64 25.71 -2.96
C SER A 160 12.79 24.54 -3.49
N VAL A 161 11.70 24.83 -4.19
CA VAL A 161 10.90 23.76 -4.82
C VAL A 161 11.69 23.18 -5.97
N ARG A 162 12.12 21.97 -5.81
CA ARG A 162 12.88 21.24 -6.81
C ARG A 162 12.05 20.08 -7.32
N SER A 163 12.35 19.70 -8.54
CA SER A 163 11.81 18.49 -9.11
C SER A 163 12.41 17.27 -8.45
N CYS A 164 11.65 16.19 -8.34
CA CYS A 164 12.15 14.86 -8.04
C CYS A 164 11.52 13.80 -8.95
N ASP A 165 12.17 12.64 -9.02
CA ASP A 165 11.59 11.46 -9.63
C ASP A 165 10.53 10.86 -8.70
N VAL A 166 9.67 10.02 -9.25
CA VAL A 166 8.66 9.28 -8.50
C VAL A 166 8.87 7.80 -8.71
N SER A 167 9.02 7.06 -7.62
CA SER A 167 8.96 5.60 -7.64
C SER A 167 7.50 5.15 -7.60
N TYR A 168 7.15 4.11 -8.35
CA TYR A 168 5.81 3.52 -8.32
C TYR A 168 5.85 2.00 -8.37
N VAL A 169 4.80 1.40 -7.84
CA VAL A 169 4.47 -0.02 -7.98
C VAL A 169 2.97 -0.11 -8.21
N ALA A 170 2.58 -0.72 -9.32
CA ALA A 170 1.20 -1.08 -9.64
C ALA A 170 1.05 -2.58 -9.45
N ILE A 171 0.03 -3.05 -8.74
CA ILE A 171 -0.18 -4.47 -8.43
C ILE A 171 -1.63 -4.84 -8.72
N GLU A 172 -1.85 -6.01 -9.31
CA GLU A 172 -3.18 -6.60 -9.48
C GLU A 172 -3.91 -6.71 -8.14
N ARG A 173 -5.22 -6.48 -8.17
CA ARG A 173 -6.07 -6.69 -7.00
C ARG A 173 -6.26 -8.17 -6.74
N GLY A 174 -6.21 -8.56 -5.50
CA GLY A 174 -6.39 -9.95 -5.09
C GLY A 174 -5.75 -10.26 -3.76
N GLN A 175 -5.64 -11.54 -3.49
CA GLN A 175 -4.92 -12.07 -2.33
C GLN A 175 -4.12 -13.28 -2.79
N THR A 176 -2.87 -13.36 -2.33
CA THR A 176 -1.95 -14.44 -2.70
C THR A 176 -0.98 -14.71 -1.55
N LEU A 177 -0.25 -15.81 -1.64
CA LEU A 177 0.96 -16.04 -0.85
C LEU A 177 2.17 -15.60 -1.65
N ASP A 178 3.08 -14.88 -1.01
CA ASP A 178 4.38 -14.62 -1.61
C ASP A 178 5.31 -15.86 -1.50
N GLY A 179 6.48 -15.79 -2.15
CA GLY A 179 7.44 -16.91 -2.13
C GLY A 179 8.05 -17.21 -0.75
N SER A 180 7.75 -16.41 0.27
CA SER A 180 8.20 -16.58 1.66
C SER A 180 7.06 -17.02 2.61
N GLY A 181 5.86 -17.22 2.08
CA GLY A 181 4.69 -17.65 2.85
C GLY A 181 3.90 -16.52 3.50
N HIS A 182 4.18 -15.25 3.17
CA HIS A 182 3.35 -14.16 3.66
C HIS A 182 2.07 -14.02 2.84
N VAL A 183 0.98 -13.70 3.52
CA VAL A 183 -0.29 -13.35 2.86
C VAL A 183 -0.20 -11.91 2.36
N VAL A 184 -0.34 -11.72 1.06
CA VAL A 184 -0.37 -10.41 0.42
C VAL A 184 -1.79 -10.12 -0.06
N THR A 185 -2.40 -9.07 0.48
CA THR A 185 -3.75 -8.61 0.10
C THR A 185 -3.64 -7.25 -0.56
N VAL A 186 -4.15 -7.12 -1.78
CA VAL A 186 -4.15 -5.90 -2.58
C VAL A 186 -5.59 -5.54 -2.94
N ARG A 187 -6.12 -4.46 -2.36
CA ARG A 187 -7.52 -4.05 -2.52
C ARG A 187 -7.67 -2.53 -2.48
N ASP A 188 -8.86 -2.08 -2.69
CA ASP A 188 -9.26 -0.69 -2.52
C ASP A 188 -10.61 -0.58 -1.81
N THR A 189 -10.85 0.59 -1.30
CA THR A 189 -12.12 1.01 -0.71
C THR A 189 -12.39 2.45 -1.07
N THR A 190 -13.65 2.85 -1.00
CA THR A 190 -14.05 4.25 -1.17
C THR A 190 -14.31 4.86 0.21
N ILE A 191 -13.67 5.99 0.47
CA ILE A 191 -13.83 6.72 1.74
C ILE A 191 -14.35 8.11 1.44
N THR A 192 -15.46 8.49 2.06
CA THR A 192 -15.96 9.85 2.03
C THR A 192 -15.48 10.58 3.28
N PHE A 193 -14.58 11.53 3.09
CA PHE A 193 -14.03 12.35 4.16
C PHE A 193 -14.94 13.55 4.40
N THR A 194 -15.38 13.69 5.63
CA THR A 194 -16.26 14.79 6.08
C THR A 194 -15.55 15.78 6.99
N SER A 195 -14.37 15.43 7.48
CA SER A 195 -13.52 16.26 8.34
C SER A 195 -12.10 15.70 8.35
N THR A 196 -11.10 16.57 8.47
CA THR A 196 -9.70 16.17 8.63
C THR A 196 -9.44 15.40 9.93
N LEU A 197 -10.30 15.58 10.93
CA LEU A 197 -10.16 14.98 12.26
C LEU A 197 -10.89 13.64 12.41
N THR A 198 -11.68 13.23 11.41
CA THR A 198 -12.43 11.98 11.48
C THR A 198 -11.54 10.77 11.16
N ASN A 199 -11.67 9.75 11.97
CA ASN A 199 -10.97 8.49 11.76
C ASN A 199 -11.80 7.57 10.86
N TYR A 200 -11.17 7.08 9.84
CA TYR A 200 -11.78 6.13 8.93
C TYR A 200 -11.16 4.77 9.16
N LYS A 201 -12.02 3.77 9.29
CA LYS A 201 -11.64 2.38 9.49
C LYS A 201 -11.99 1.63 8.22
N PHE A 202 -11.04 0.90 7.66
CA PHE A 202 -11.31 -0.06 6.61
C PHE A 202 -10.85 -1.45 7.04
N PHE A 203 -11.61 -2.45 6.66
CA PHE A 203 -11.32 -3.84 6.92
C PHE A 203 -10.58 -4.42 5.73
N TYR A 204 -9.67 -5.35 6.00
CA TYR A 204 -8.87 -5.96 4.92
C TYR A 204 -9.72 -6.86 4.00
N GLY A 205 -10.95 -7.14 4.41
CA GLY A 205 -11.87 -8.05 3.74
C GLY A 205 -11.51 -9.50 4.06
N ASN A 206 -12.52 -10.31 4.23
CA ASN A 206 -12.55 -11.66 4.75
C ASN A 206 -12.47 -11.72 6.28
N ASP A 207 -13.00 -12.80 6.82
CA ASP A 207 -13.04 -13.09 8.25
C ASP A 207 -11.68 -13.58 8.78
N ASP A 208 -10.63 -13.52 7.96
CA ASP A 208 -9.31 -14.01 8.31
C ASP A 208 -8.54 -12.99 9.13
N LEU A 209 -8.04 -13.42 10.27
CA LEU A 209 -7.09 -12.71 11.10
C LEU A 209 -5.76 -12.62 10.36
N LEU A 210 -5.21 -11.42 10.21
CA LEU A 210 -3.90 -11.22 9.62
C LEU A 210 -2.85 -11.03 10.73
N ALA A 211 -1.91 -11.94 10.83
CA ALA A 211 -0.85 -11.84 11.83
C ALA A 211 0.16 -10.74 11.46
N ASN A 212 0.46 -9.85 12.40
CA ASN A 212 1.46 -8.79 12.26
C ASN A 212 1.36 -7.96 10.97
N PRO A 213 0.19 -7.47 10.54
CA PRO A 213 0.01 -6.86 9.24
C PRO A 213 0.88 -5.60 9.06
N LYS A 214 1.52 -5.49 7.92
CA LYS A 214 2.20 -4.30 7.42
C LYS A 214 1.33 -3.71 6.33
N VAL A 215 0.97 -2.44 6.44
CA VAL A 215 0.00 -1.81 5.54
C VAL A 215 0.63 -0.64 4.81
N LEU A 216 0.49 -0.65 3.49
CA LEU A 216 0.71 0.50 2.63
C LEU A 216 -0.65 1.00 2.17
N VAL A 217 -0.87 2.31 2.21
CA VAL A 217 -2.15 2.92 1.84
C VAL A 217 -1.91 4.21 1.07
N GLN A 218 -2.68 4.40 -0.02
CA GLN A 218 -2.58 5.60 -0.85
C GLN A 218 -3.90 5.91 -1.55
N MET A 219 -4.21 7.20 -1.70
CA MET A 219 -5.32 7.65 -2.54
C MET A 219 -5.05 7.34 -4.01
N GLN A 220 -6.07 6.84 -4.71
CA GLN A 220 -6.05 6.45 -6.12
C GLN A 220 -6.87 7.41 -6.99
N SER A 221 -7.38 8.48 -6.41
CA SER A 221 -8.19 9.52 -7.04
C SER A 221 -7.77 10.90 -6.55
N TYR A 222 -8.36 11.96 -7.11
CA TYR A 222 -8.00 13.33 -6.80
C TYR A 222 -9.26 14.20 -6.60
N ASP A 223 -10.05 13.86 -5.59
CA ASP A 223 -11.23 14.66 -5.21
C ASP A 223 -10.85 15.73 -4.16
N VAL A 224 -9.89 15.43 -3.28
CA VAL A 224 -9.28 16.42 -2.37
C VAL A 224 -8.24 17.24 -3.14
N PRO A 225 -8.50 18.50 -3.47
CA PRO A 225 -7.70 19.25 -4.46
C PRO A 225 -6.43 19.91 -3.89
N CYS A 226 -6.00 19.53 -2.71
CA CYS A 226 -4.85 20.14 -2.04
C CYS A 226 -3.86 19.09 -1.52
N TYR A 227 -2.75 19.58 -0.97
CA TYR A 227 -1.81 18.74 -0.23
C TYR A 227 -2.56 17.99 0.88
N SER A 228 -2.53 16.70 0.83
CA SER A 228 -3.23 15.86 1.80
C SER A 228 -2.56 14.50 1.94
N VAL A 229 -2.49 14.00 3.15
CA VAL A 229 -1.89 12.72 3.48
C VAL A 229 -2.88 11.82 4.22
N LEU A 230 -2.83 10.54 3.93
CA LEU A 230 -3.47 9.53 4.76
C LEU A 230 -2.48 9.12 5.85
N ARG A 231 -2.84 9.33 7.09
CA ARG A 231 -2.00 8.97 8.24
C ARG A 231 -2.59 7.78 8.96
N THR A 232 -1.73 6.89 9.37
CA THR A 232 -2.11 5.83 10.31
C THR A 232 -2.53 6.48 11.64
N TYR A 233 -3.68 6.08 12.14
CA TYR A 233 -4.23 6.59 13.39
C TYR A 233 -4.31 5.52 14.48
N GLY A 234 -3.95 5.90 15.71
CA GLY A 234 -3.99 5.02 16.88
C GLY A 234 -2.82 4.06 16.95
N THR A 235 -3.08 2.83 17.36
CA THR A 235 -2.04 1.82 17.61
C THR A 235 -1.44 1.20 16.34
N GLY A 236 -1.88 1.63 15.16
CA GLY A 236 -1.46 1.06 13.87
C GLY A 236 -2.44 0.02 13.33
N PRO A 237 -2.00 -0.79 12.36
CA PRO A 237 -2.80 -1.87 11.84
C PRO A 237 -3.14 -2.90 12.94
N THR A 238 -4.34 -3.44 12.90
CA THR A 238 -4.76 -4.58 13.71
C THR A 238 -4.91 -5.80 12.80
N GLU A 239 -5.16 -6.94 13.38
CA GLU A 239 -5.41 -8.19 12.65
C GLU A 239 -6.60 -8.12 11.67
N TYR A 240 -7.53 -7.19 11.87
CA TYR A 240 -8.77 -7.09 11.09
C TYR A 240 -8.88 -5.85 10.22
N TYR A 241 -8.30 -4.74 10.67
CA TYR A 241 -8.52 -3.44 10.04
C TYR A 241 -7.34 -2.49 10.21
N HIS A 242 -7.32 -1.48 9.35
CA HIS A 242 -6.46 -0.32 9.48
C HIS A 242 -7.30 0.95 9.70
N ARG A 243 -6.75 1.86 10.50
CA ARG A 243 -7.35 3.20 10.70
C ARG A 243 -6.49 4.25 10.04
N VAL A 244 -7.13 5.08 9.25
CA VAL A 244 -6.48 6.23 8.64
C VAL A 244 -7.22 7.51 9.00
N ARG A 245 -6.50 8.60 8.97
CA ARG A 245 -7.01 9.94 9.05
C ARG A 245 -6.50 10.71 7.86
N LEU A 246 -7.37 11.47 7.22
CA LEU A 246 -6.97 12.45 6.23
C LEU A 246 -6.45 13.69 6.95
N GLN A 247 -5.26 14.11 6.62
CA GLN A 247 -4.71 15.41 7.03
C GLN A 247 -4.49 16.24 5.78
N THR A 248 -5.07 17.44 5.75
CA THR A 248 -4.99 18.38 4.64
C THR A 248 -4.17 19.59 5.03
N ASP A 249 -3.70 20.32 4.03
CA ASP A 249 -3.13 21.65 4.21
C ASP A 249 -4.25 22.69 4.36
N ASP A 250 -4.55 23.06 5.60
CA ASP A 250 -5.59 24.04 5.92
C ASP A 250 -5.19 25.49 5.59
N THR A 251 -3.94 25.73 5.23
CA THR A 251 -3.45 27.08 4.87
C THR A 251 -3.77 27.44 3.42
N ASN A 252 -4.30 26.51 2.63
CA ASN A 252 -4.65 26.77 1.24
C ASN A 252 -5.97 27.55 1.12
N ALA A 253 -5.86 28.87 1.03
CA ALA A 253 -7.02 29.77 0.89
C ALA A 253 -7.85 29.50 -0.39
N GLU A 254 -7.26 28.87 -1.42
CA GLU A 254 -7.95 28.57 -2.68
C GLU A 254 -8.93 27.42 -2.55
N TYR A 255 -8.61 26.43 -1.71
CA TYR A 255 -9.42 25.23 -1.57
C TYR A 255 -10.13 25.12 -0.22
N GLY A 256 -9.76 25.95 0.71
CA GLY A 256 -10.33 26.00 2.07
C GLY A 256 -10.03 24.74 2.89
N THR A 257 -10.29 24.84 4.16
CA THR A 257 -10.29 23.69 5.08
C THR A 257 -11.22 22.61 4.55
N VAL A 258 -10.86 21.34 4.63
CA VAL A 258 -11.84 20.26 4.57
C VAL A 258 -12.80 20.47 5.74
N SER A 259 -13.81 21.30 5.49
CA SER A 259 -14.77 21.68 6.50
C SER A 259 -15.74 20.53 6.76
N SER A 260 -16.40 20.57 7.92
CA SER A 260 -17.48 19.63 8.24
C SER A 260 -18.64 19.63 7.21
N THR A 261 -18.67 20.64 6.34
CA THR A 261 -19.71 20.81 5.30
C THR A 261 -19.28 20.32 3.94
N LYS A 262 -17.99 20.26 3.63
CA LYS A 262 -17.48 19.69 2.37
C LYS A 262 -17.20 18.20 2.54
N LYS A 263 -17.69 17.41 1.60
CA LYS A 263 -17.45 15.97 1.51
C LYS A 263 -16.55 15.73 0.32
N TYR A 264 -15.50 14.94 0.53
CA TYR A 264 -14.61 14.49 -0.53
C TYR A 264 -14.60 12.97 -0.56
N THR A 265 -14.77 12.40 -1.72
CA THR A 265 -14.82 10.94 -1.88
C THR A 265 -13.60 10.47 -2.63
N GLU A 266 -12.72 9.78 -1.93
CA GLU A 266 -11.49 9.24 -2.50
C GLU A 266 -11.55 7.72 -2.60
N ARG A 267 -11.08 7.21 -3.70
CA ARG A 267 -10.72 5.80 -3.81
C ARG A 267 -9.37 5.61 -3.11
N VAL A 268 -9.31 4.72 -2.16
CA VAL A 268 -8.12 4.44 -1.33
C VAL A 268 -7.68 3.01 -1.58
N GLY A 269 -6.52 2.86 -2.23
CA GLY A 269 -5.88 1.58 -2.41
C GLY A 269 -5.03 1.20 -1.21
N TYR A 270 -4.94 -0.09 -0.91
CA TYR A 270 -4.09 -0.60 0.14
C TYR A 270 -3.46 -1.94 -0.22
N ILE A 271 -2.26 -2.15 0.32
CA ILE A 271 -1.52 -3.40 0.27
C ILE A 271 -1.27 -3.81 1.71
N VAL A 272 -1.67 -5.01 2.07
CA VAL A 272 -1.40 -5.61 3.38
C VAL A 272 -0.51 -6.82 3.18
N VAL A 273 0.59 -6.87 3.90
CA VAL A 273 1.45 -8.04 3.99
C VAL A 273 1.43 -8.52 5.43
N SER A 274 1.07 -9.75 5.64
CA SER A 274 0.98 -10.35 6.96
C SER A 274 1.73 -11.67 7.02
N ASP A 275 2.21 -12.02 8.21
CA ASP A 275 2.75 -13.33 8.43
C ASP A 275 1.67 -14.38 8.17
N GLU A 276 2.05 -15.57 7.73
CA GLU A 276 1.12 -16.69 7.68
C GLU A 276 0.73 -17.05 9.11
N ASP A 277 -0.53 -16.81 9.48
CA ASP A 277 -1.05 -17.32 10.72
C ASP A 277 -1.41 -18.80 10.54
N GLY A 278 -0.66 -19.67 11.20
CA GLY A 278 -0.96 -21.10 11.24
C GLY A 278 -2.29 -21.45 11.91
N SER A 279 -3.04 -20.45 12.41
CA SER A 279 -4.28 -20.64 13.16
C SER A 279 -5.55 -20.60 12.29
N VAL A 280 -5.49 -20.18 11.04
CA VAL A 280 -6.69 -20.02 10.18
C VAL A 280 -6.57 -20.80 8.88
N THR A 281 -6.41 -22.09 8.96
CA THR A 281 -6.64 -22.97 7.82
C THR A 281 -8.00 -23.62 7.88
N THR A 282 -9.06 -22.86 7.71
CA THR A 282 -10.38 -23.42 7.37
C THR A 282 -10.69 -23.36 5.87
N GLY A 283 -9.77 -22.85 5.06
CA GLY A 283 -9.83 -22.88 3.60
C GLY A 283 -8.87 -23.92 3.03
N ILE A 284 -9.30 -24.74 2.08
CA ILE A 284 -8.40 -25.53 1.25
C ILE A 284 -7.58 -24.51 0.46
N ARG A 285 -6.34 -24.26 0.87
CA ARG A 285 -5.37 -23.53 0.04
C ARG A 285 -5.05 -24.43 -1.14
N ASN A 286 -5.02 -23.86 -2.35
CA ASN A 286 -4.35 -24.51 -3.44
C ASN A 286 -2.87 -24.58 -3.04
N VAL A 287 -2.47 -25.71 -2.51
CA VAL A 287 -1.06 -26.02 -2.42
C VAL A 287 -0.62 -26.11 -3.89
N ASP A 288 0.24 -25.22 -4.33
CA ASP A 288 0.96 -25.43 -5.59
C ASP A 288 1.62 -26.80 -5.47
N ALA A 289 0.94 -27.78 -6.05
CA ALA A 289 1.58 -29.04 -6.30
C ALA A 289 2.69 -28.74 -7.32
N THR A 290 3.92 -28.47 -6.84
CA THR A 290 5.06 -29.02 -7.55
C THR A 290 4.58 -30.41 -8.00
N PRO A 291 4.74 -30.80 -9.28
CA PRO A 291 4.25 -32.11 -9.72
C PRO A 291 5.03 -33.20 -8.99
N ALA A 292 4.73 -33.35 -7.72
CA ALA A 292 4.97 -34.57 -6.99
C ALA A 292 4.03 -35.58 -7.66
N THR A 293 4.59 -36.59 -8.23
CA THR A 293 3.97 -37.83 -8.66
C THR A 293 2.55 -37.94 -8.18
N SER A 294 1.58 -37.84 -9.11
CA SER A 294 0.12 -37.75 -8.90
C SER A 294 -0.29 -38.47 -7.60
N ALA A 295 -0.73 -37.69 -6.60
CA ALA A 295 -1.28 -38.30 -5.42
C ALA A 295 -2.35 -39.29 -5.85
N ALA A 296 -2.28 -40.51 -5.38
CA ALA A 296 -3.19 -41.58 -5.78
C ALA A 296 -4.64 -41.13 -5.61
N GLU A 297 -5.53 -41.63 -6.42
CA GLU A 297 -6.96 -41.44 -6.20
C GLU A 297 -7.34 -41.97 -4.81
N GLY A 298 -8.29 -41.35 -4.17
CA GLY A 298 -8.71 -41.74 -2.83
C GLY A 298 -9.37 -40.61 -2.06
N ILE A 299 -9.68 -40.90 -0.81
CA ILE A 299 -10.26 -39.96 0.12
C ILE A 299 -9.22 -39.59 1.17
N TYR A 300 -9.11 -38.30 1.42
CA TYR A 300 -8.13 -37.72 2.33
C TYR A 300 -8.84 -36.91 3.40
N ASP A 301 -8.30 -36.91 4.60
CA ASP A 301 -8.73 -35.99 5.66
C ASP A 301 -8.21 -34.56 5.38
N ILE A 302 -8.59 -33.64 6.24
CA ILE A 302 -8.16 -32.22 6.13
C ILE A 302 -6.65 -32.01 6.30
N ASN A 303 -5.93 -33.01 6.84
CA ASN A 303 -4.47 -32.98 7.01
C ASN A 303 -3.74 -33.62 5.81
N GLY A 304 -4.49 -34.03 4.78
CA GLY A 304 -3.93 -34.68 3.60
C GLY A 304 -3.59 -36.15 3.80
N VAL A 305 -4.03 -36.78 4.89
CA VAL A 305 -3.83 -38.20 5.16
C VAL A 305 -4.90 -38.99 4.42
N ARG A 306 -4.48 -39.99 3.63
CA ARG A 306 -5.39 -40.87 2.91
C ARG A 306 -6.14 -41.76 3.90
N VAL A 307 -7.46 -41.65 3.92
CA VAL A 307 -8.33 -42.37 4.85
C VAL A 307 -9.12 -43.53 4.23
N GLY A 308 -9.10 -43.63 2.89
CA GLY A 308 -9.75 -44.73 2.18
C GLY A 308 -10.10 -44.42 0.73
N ASP A 309 -10.85 -45.33 0.12
CA ASP A 309 -11.32 -45.25 -1.27
C ASP A 309 -12.85 -45.13 -1.37
N SER A 310 -13.56 -45.25 -0.25
CA SER A 310 -15.00 -45.17 -0.18
C SER A 310 -15.47 -44.23 0.92
N VAL A 311 -16.50 -43.45 0.62
CA VAL A 311 -17.15 -42.57 1.60
C VAL A 311 -17.98 -43.32 2.64
N THR A 312 -18.16 -44.65 2.47
CA THR A 312 -18.91 -45.50 3.38
C THR A 312 -18.09 -45.73 4.66
N ASN A 313 -18.71 -45.52 5.83
CA ASN A 313 -18.10 -45.70 7.15
C ASN A 313 -17.03 -44.68 7.54
N LEU A 314 -16.93 -43.53 6.86
CA LEU A 314 -16.09 -42.47 7.35
C LEU A 314 -16.67 -41.88 8.64
N PRO A 315 -15.85 -41.50 9.61
CA PRO A 315 -16.30 -40.69 10.74
C PRO A 315 -16.93 -39.37 10.28
N LYS A 316 -17.73 -38.75 11.12
CA LYS A 316 -18.23 -37.39 10.85
C LYS A 316 -17.02 -36.44 10.66
N GLY A 317 -17.05 -35.67 9.60
CA GLY A 317 -15.93 -34.79 9.31
C GLY A 317 -15.94 -34.24 7.87
N ILE A 318 -14.89 -33.49 7.56
CA ILE A 318 -14.64 -32.92 6.22
C ILE A 318 -13.55 -33.74 5.56
N TYR A 319 -13.77 -34.11 4.31
CA TYR A 319 -12.86 -34.93 3.53
C TYR A 319 -12.65 -34.33 2.13
N VAL A 320 -11.55 -34.68 1.51
CA VAL A 320 -11.22 -34.35 0.13
C VAL A 320 -11.21 -35.63 -0.66
N ILE A 321 -12.05 -35.74 -1.67
CA ILE A 321 -12.10 -36.87 -2.60
C ILE A 321 -11.34 -36.48 -3.85
N LYS A 322 -10.32 -37.27 -4.21
CA LYS A 322 -9.61 -37.16 -5.48
C LYS A 322 -9.97 -38.34 -6.38
N LYS A 323 -10.61 -38.03 -7.50
CA LYS A 323 -11.03 -39.02 -8.49
C LYS A 323 -11.02 -38.44 -9.90
N ASP A 324 -10.56 -39.22 -10.88
CA ASP A 324 -10.49 -38.80 -12.31
C ASP A 324 -9.79 -37.45 -12.52
N GLY A 325 -8.70 -37.20 -11.79
CA GLY A 325 -7.97 -35.95 -11.84
C GLY A 325 -8.69 -34.73 -11.25
N LYS A 326 -9.89 -34.92 -10.67
CA LYS A 326 -10.69 -33.87 -10.01
C LYS A 326 -10.68 -34.02 -8.50
N THR A 327 -10.80 -32.92 -7.83
CA THR A 327 -10.85 -32.86 -6.37
C THR A 327 -12.19 -32.27 -5.92
N HIS A 328 -12.86 -32.97 -4.98
CA HIS A 328 -14.16 -32.58 -4.44
C HIS A 328 -14.14 -32.57 -2.92
N LYS A 329 -14.74 -31.57 -2.30
CA LYS A 329 -14.99 -31.54 -0.87
C LYS A 329 -16.21 -32.43 -0.54
N PHE A 330 -16.07 -33.29 0.44
CA PHE A 330 -17.16 -34.15 0.99
C PHE A 330 -17.31 -33.87 2.49
N VAL A 331 -18.53 -33.66 2.94
CA VAL A 331 -18.85 -33.44 4.34
C VAL A 331 -19.71 -34.63 4.81
N ASN A 332 -19.16 -35.44 5.69
CA ASN A 332 -19.93 -36.51 6.36
C ASN A 332 -20.55 -35.95 7.65
N LYS A 333 -21.87 -35.86 7.70
CA LYS A 333 -22.65 -35.28 8.82
C LYS A 333 -22.95 -36.26 9.91
#